data_aa22a30e3fcacb1cf12145806fd64ea1
#
_entry.id   aa22a30e3fcacb1cf12145806fd64ea1
#
_cell.length_a   1.000
_cell.length_b   1.000
_cell.length_c   1.000
_cell.angle_alpha   90.00
_cell.angle_beta   90.00
_cell.angle_gamma   90.00
#
_symmetry.space_group_name_H-M   'P 1'
#
loop_
_entity.id
_entity.type
_entity.pdbx_description
1 polymer ?
#
loop_
_entity_poly.entity_id
_entity_poly.type
_entity_poly.pdbx_seq_one_letter_code
_entity_poly.pdbx_strand_id
1 'polypeptide(L)'
;PVYSVSSIFRPDQVFFKWYGRSYRNVLSCFDHLFVQNAESVELLKTIGVTQTTIVGDTRFDRVLEICHQAKDLPLVEAFKGDKLTLVAGSSWAPDEDIFIPYFNAHPEMKLIIAPHVIAESHLEEIIGKLNRTVVRYTQATEANVRQADCLIIDCFGLLSSIYRYGEIAYIGGG
;
A
#
# COMPACT_ATOMS: atom_id res chain seq x y z
N PRO A 1 1.90 -1.06 -33.53
CA PRO A 1 1.09 -0.10 -32.79
C PRO A 1 1.67 0.15 -31.39
N VAL A 2 1.56 1.39 -30.91
CA VAL A 2 2.01 1.80 -29.59
C VAL A 2 0.82 2.36 -28.82
N TYR A 3 0.58 1.82 -27.65
CA TYR A 3 -0.52 2.24 -26.77
C TYR A 3 0.01 2.75 -25.43
N SER A 4 -0.62 3.78 -24.88
CA SER A 4 -0.43 4.18 -23.50
C SER A 4 -1.66 3.76 -22.70
N VAL A 5 -1.46 3.06 -21.58
CA VAL A 5 -2.56 2.53 -20.77
C VAL A 5 -2.52 3.14 -19.38
N SER A 6 -3.70 3.47 -18.85
CA SER A 6 -3.87 4.06 -17.51
C SER A 6 -3.10 5.35 -17.30
N SER A 7 -3.03 6.18 -18.34
CA SER A 7 -2.34 7.47 -18.30
C SER A 7 -3.21 8.54 -17.64
N ILE A 8 -2.58 9.44 -16.87
CA ILE A 8 -3.23 10.62 -16.34
C ILE A 8 -2.54 11.87 -16.87
N PHE A 9 -3.35 12.83 -17.33
CA PHE A 9 -2.86 14.10 -17.82
C PHE A 9 -3.31 15.23 -16.89
N ARG A 10 -2.41 16.18 -16.61
CA ARG A 10 -2.63 17.30 -15.70
C ARG A 10 -2.26 18.62 -16.39
N PRO A 11 -2.93 19.75 -16.05
CA PRO A 11 -2.71 21.03 -16.71
C PRO A 11 -1.29 21.59 -16.55
N ASP A 12 -0.57 21.19 -15.51
CA ASP A 12 0.79 21.63 -15.22
C ASP A 12 1.87 20.92 -16.05
N GLN A 13 1.54 19.79 -16.71
CA GLN A 13 2.48 19.06 -17.54
C GLN A 13 2.92 19.85 -18.77
N VAL A 14 4.14 19.58 -19.21
CA VAL A 14 4.81 20.28 -20.33
C VAL A 14 3.99 20.29 -21.62
N PHE A 15 3.20 19.25 -21.88
CA PHE A 15 2.37 19.12 -23.09
C PHE A 15 1.36 20.27 -23.24
N PHE A 16 0.89 20.84 -22.15
CA PHE A 16 -0.15 21.89 -22.13
C PHE A 16 0.43 23.30 -21.99
N LYS A 17 1.77 23.42 -21.82
CA LYS A 17 2.44 24.73 -21.72
C LYS A 17 2.68 25.31 -23.12
N TRP A 18 2.76 26.65 -23.22
CA TRP A 18 3.02 27.36 -24.48
C TRP A 18 4.33 26.93 -25.16
N TYR A 19 5.35 26.57 -24.39
CA TYR A 19 6.65 26.09 -24.87
C TYR A 19 6.68 24.57 -25.14
N GLY A 20 5.61 23.85 -24.83
CA GLY A 20 5.55 22.38 -24.89
C GLY A 20 5.31 21.80 -26.27
N ARG A 21 5.28 22.61 -27.33
CA ARG A 21 4.91 22.18 -28.71
C ARG A 21 5.74 20.99 -29.21
N SER A 22 7.06 20.99 -28.97
CA SER A 22 7.93 19.90 -29.39
C SER A 22 7.64 18.58 -28.66
N TYR A 23 7.22 18.66 -27.39
CA TYR A 23 6.85 17.48 -26.61
C TYR A 23 5.53 16.87 -27.03
N ARG A 24 4.60 17.64 -27.60
CA ARG A 24 3.32 17.14 -28.15
C ARG A 24 3.52 16.12 -29.26
N ASN A 25 4.61 16.20 -30.01
CA ASN A 25 4.94 15.25 -31.08
C ASN A 25 5.10 13.81 -30.53
N VAL A 26 5.49 13.66 -29.26
CA VAL A 26 5.56 12.35 -28.60
C VAL A 26 4.17 11.72 -28.48
N LEU A 27 3.14 12.53 -28.22
CA LEU A 27 1.77 12.05 -28.07
C LEU A 27 1.20 11.54 -29.42
N SER A 28 1.65 12.08 -30.55
CA SER A 28 1.26 11.60 -31.87
C SER A 28 1.90 10.27 -32.28
N CYS A 29 2.89 9.78 -31.53
CA CYS A 29 3.49 8.46 -31.72
C CYS A 29 2.62 7.32 -31.16
N PHE A 30 1.61 7.64 -30.35
CA PHE A 30 0.68 6.65 -29.83
C PHE A 30 -0.49 6.45 -30.78
N ASP A 31 -0.77 5.22 -31.13
CA ASP A 31 -1.97 4.85 -31.91
C ASP A 31 -3.23 5.09 -31.09
N HIS A 32 -3.17 4.92 -29.76
CA HIS A 32 -4.27 5.21 -28.85
C HIS A 32 -3.79 5.46 -27.41
N LEU A 33 -4.52 6.32 -26.70
CA LEU A 33 -4.26 6.66 -25.28
C LEU A 33 -5.46 6.24 -24.43
N PHE A 34 -5.27 5.24 -23.60
CA PHE A 34 -6.23 4.81 -22.60
C PHE A 34 -5.97 5.60 -21.31
N VAL A 35 -6.86 6.53 -20.99
CA VAL A 35 -6.67 7.50 -19.91
C VAL A 35 -7.53 7.19 -18.67
N GLN A 36 -7.13 7.72 -17.51
CA GLN A 36 -7.80 7.41 -16.26
C GLN A 36 -9.13 8.16 -16.09
N ASN A 37 -9.27 9.38 -16.62
CA ASN A 37 -10.42 10.25 -16.34
C ASN A 37 -10.80 11.15 -17.52
N ALA A 38 -11.99 11.75 -17.42
CA ALA A 38 -12.52 12.66 -18.42
C ALA A 38 -11.71 13.96 -18.52
N GLU A 39 -11.12 14.44 -17.41
CA GLU A 39 -10.28 15.65 -17.41
C GLU A 39 -9.07 15.48 -18.34
N SER A 40 -8.43 14.30 -18.31
CA SER A 40 -7.33 13.96 -19.24
C SER A 40 -7.77 14.00 -20.70
N VAL A 41 -8.98 13.53 -21.01
CA VAL A 41 -9.53 13.59 -22.38
C VAL A 41 -9.71 15.05 -22.81
N GLU A 42 -10.31 15.88 -21.97
CA GLU A 42 -10.54 17.29 -22.30
C GLU A 42 -9.22 18.05 -22.48
N LEU A 43 -8.22 17.82 -21.62
CA LEU A 43 -6.89 18.40 -21.77
C LEU A 43 -6.22 17.98 -23.09
N LEU A 44 -6.26 16.72 -23.45
CA LEU A 44 -5.68 16.20 -24.69
C LEU A 44 -6.37 16.78 -25.93
N LYS A 45 -7.70 16.97 -25.89
CA LYS A 45 -8.44 17.64 -26.98
C LYS A 45 -7.95 19.07 -27.20
N THR A 46 -7.55 19.83 -26.16
CA THR A 46 -7.06 21.22 -26.32
C THR A 46 -5.80 21.32 -27.18
N ILE A 47 -5.08 20.21 -27.32
CA ILE A 47 -3.83 20.13 -28.11
C ILE A 47 -3.99 19.25 -29.37
N GLY A 48 -5.23 18.88 -29.72
CA GLY A 48 -5.56 18.15 -30.94
C GLY A 48 -5.38 16.63 -30.86
N VAL A 49 -5.22 16.05 -29.66
CA VAL A 49 -5.12 14.60 -29.46
C VAL A 49 -6.51 14.07 -29.13
N THR A 50 -7.09 13.28 -30.06
CA THR A 50 -8.48 12.77 -29.96
C THR A 50 -8.58 11.26 -29.86
N GLN A 51 -7.51 10.51 -30.14
CA GLN A 51 -7.46 9.04 -30.03
C GLN A 51 -7.35 8.61 -28.55
N THR A 52 -8.42 8.83 -27.80
CA THR A 52 -8.45 8.60 -26.36
C THR A 52 -9.67 7.79 -25.92
N THR A 53 -9.52 6.94 -24.93
CA THR A 53 -10.61 6.22 -24.26
C THR A 53 -10.40 6.26 -22.74
N ILE A 54 -11.46 6.47 -21.99
CA ILE A 54 -11.42 6.43 -20.52
C ILE A 54 -11.50 4.96 -20.08
N VAL A 55 -10.52 4.52 -19.31
CA VAL A 55 -10.44 3.14 -18.79
C VAL A 55 -10.30 3.09 -17.26
N GLY A 56 -10.16 4.24 -16.61
CA GLY A 56 -9.88 4.28 -15.17
C GLY A 56 -8.41 3.98 -14.82
N ASP A 57 -8.17 3.78 -13.55
CA ASP A 57 -6.84 3.44 -13.02
C ASP A 57 -6.74 1.92 -12.84
N THR A 58 -5.97 1.27 -13.69
CA THR A 58 -5.76 -0.20 -13.67
C THR A 58 -5.09 -0.71 -12.40
N ARG A 59 -4.56 0.18 -11.54
CA ARG A 59 -4.08 -0.21 -10.21
C ARG A 59 -5.21 -0.70 -9.32
N PHE A 60 -6.44 -0.15 -9.47
CA PHE A 60 -7.61 -0.63 -8.74
C PHE A 60 -8.02 -2.04 -9.14
N ASP A 61 -7.91 -2.39 -10.43
CA ASP A 61 -8.18 -3.74 -10.90
C ASP A 61 -7.23 -4.74 -10.24
N ARG A 62 -5.94 -4.34 -10.13
CA ARG A 62 -4.94 -5.15 -9.43
C ARG A 62 -5.23 -5.29 -7.93
N VAL A 63 -5.69 -4.23 -7.28
CA VAL A 63 -6.09 -4.29 -5.86
C VAL A 63 -7.27 -5.24 -5.67
N LEU A 64 -8.30 -5.16 -6.52
CA LEU A 64 -9.44 -6.08 -6.47
C LEU A 64 -9.00 -7.54 -6.66
N GLU A 65 -8.14 -7.81 -7.62
CA GLU A 65 -7.58 -9.15 -7.84
C GLU A 65 -6.84 -9.67 -6.59
N ILE A 66 -6.00 -8.82 -5.98
CA ILE A 66 -5.28 -9.16 -4.74
C ILE A 66 -6.27 -9.43 -3.60
N CYS A 67 -7.32 -8.64 -3.46
CA CYS A 67 -8.34 -8.86 -2.44
C CYS A 67 -9.08 -10.20 -2.63
N HIS A 68 -9.38 -10.56 -3.88
CA HIS A 68 -9.99 -11.87 -4.20
C HIS A 68 -9.05 -13.05 -3.95
N GLN A 69 -7.75 -12.86 -4.09
CA GLN A 69 -6.71 -13.88 -3.87
C GLN A 69 -6.17 -13.88 -2.42
N ALA A 70 -6.64 -12.94 -1.57
CA ALA A 70 -6.16 -12.83 -0.20
C ALA A 70 -6.41 -14.13 0.57
N LYS A 71 -5.35 -14.63 1.21
CA LYS A 71 -5.40 -15.87 2.00
C LYS A 71 -6.05 -15.61 3.36
N ASP A 72 -6.81 -16.56 3.82
CA ASP A 72 -7.22 -16.58 5.22
C ASP A 72 -6.00 -16.92 6.10
N LEU A 73 -5.82 -16.14 7.15
CA LEU A 73 -4.70 -16.28 8.08
C LEU A 73 -5.25 -16.56 9.49
N PRO A 74 -5.52 -17.82 9.84
CA PRO A 74 -6.18 -18.16 11.10
C PRO A 74 -5.43 -17.68 12.35
N LEU A 75 -4.08 -17.66 12.29
CA LEU A 75 -3.26 -17.13 13.39
C LEU A 75 -3.42 -15.61 13.56
N VAL A 76 -3.57 -14.86 12.45
CA VAL A 76 -3.80 -13.41 12.51
C VAL A 76 -5.21 -13.13 13.03
N GLU A 77 -6.19 -13.92 12.64
CA GLU A 77 -7.56 -13.81 13.16
C GLU A 77 -7.62 -14.11 14.64
N ALA A 78 -6.96 -15.19 15.09
CA ALA A 78 -6.85 -15.54 16.49
C ALA A 78 -6.10 -14.46 17.32
N PHE A 79 -5.10 -13.83 16.71
CA PHE A 79 -4.41 -12.67 17.29
C PHE A 79 -5.35 -11.49 17.47
N LYS A 80 -6.04 -11.08 16.41
CA LYS A 80 -6.91 -9.89 16.40
C LYS A 80 -8.03 -10.00 17.44
N GLY A 81 -8.80 -11.10 17.43
CA GLY A 81 -10.04 -11.20 18.17
C GLY A 81 -10.98 -10.04 17.86
N ASP A 82 -11.58 -9.45 18.90
CA ASP A 82 -12.49 -8.30 18.80
C ASP A 82 -11.79 -6.95 19.09
N LYS A 83 -10.46 -6.92 19.09
CA LYS A 83 -9.69 -5.73 19.41
C LYS A 83 -9.49 -4.82 18.22
N LEU A 84 -9.52 -3.50 18.46
CA LEU A 84 -9.07 -2.50 17.49
C LEU A 84 -7.62 -2.80 17.11
N THR A 85 -7.37 -3.00 15.83
CA THR A 85 -6.07 -3.43 15.34
C THR A 85 -5.50 -2.43 14.34
N LEU A 86 -4.30 -1.94 14.61
CA LEU A 86 -3.47 -1.18 13.67
C LEU A 86 -2.59 -2.15 12.89
N VAL A 87 -2.66 -2.06 11.56
CA VAL A 87 -1.75 -2.79 10.66
C VAL A 87 -0.76 -1.82 10.05
N ALA A 88 0.52 -1.95 10.39
CA ALA A 88 1.62 -1.16 9.83
C ALA A 88 2.39 -2.02 8.83
N GLY A 89 2.24 -1.71 7.54
CA GLY A 89 2.89 -2.44 6.45
C GLY A 89 4.00 -1.66 5.78
N SER A 90 5.04 -2.36 5.36
CA SER A 90 6.24 -1.80 4.72
C SER A 90 6.92 -0.72 5.55
N SER A 91 6.90 -0.85 6.88
CA SER A 91 7.48 0.15 7.78
C SER A 91 9.01 0.16 7.73
N TRP A 92 9.57 1.34 7.96
CA TRP A 92 10.98 1.60 8.19
C TRP A 92 11.17 2.15 9.61
N ALA A 93 12.42 2.17 10.09
CA ALA A 93 12.72 2.65 11.43
C ALA A 93 12.12 4.03 11.78
N PRO A 94 12.12 5.05 10.88
CA PRO A 94 11.46 6.33 11.16
C PRO A 94 9.93 6.22 11.30
N ASP A 95 9.29 5.32 10.57
CA ASP A 95 7.84 5.06 10.70
C ASP A 95 7.53 4.44 12.07
N GLU A 96 8.34 3.48 12.45
CA GLU A 96 8.23 2.74 13.72
C GLU A 96 8.42 3.66 14.93
N ASP A 97 9.29 4.66 14.82
CA ASP A 97 9.49 5.69 15.86
C ASP A 97 8.25 6.58 16.07
N ILE A 98 7.33 6.61 15.09
CA ILE A 98 6.07 7.35 15.20
C ILE A 98 4.97 6.49 15.83
N PHE A 99 4.70 5.31 15.26
CA PHE A 99 3.51 4.56 15.66
C PHE A 99 3.73 3.64 16.87
N ILE A 100 4.96 3.17 17.15
CA ILE A 100 5.21 2.31 18.33
C ILE A 100 4.97 3.03 19.64
N PRO A 101 5.46 4.27 19.87
CA PRO A 101 5.12 5.02 21.09
C PRO A 101 3.62 5.23 21.26
N TYR A 102 2.91 5.51 20.16
CA TYR A 102 1.46 5.63 20.20
C TYR A 102 0.80 4.31 20.62
N PHE A 103 1.17 3.20 20.00
CA PHE A 103 0.68 1.86 20.36
C PHE A 103 0.98 1.51 21.85
N ASN A 104 2.18 1.80 22.31
CA ASN A 104 2.58 1.55 23.70
C ASN A 104 1.72 2.31 24.71
N ALA A 105 1.20 3.48 24.34
CA ALA A 105 0.32 4.31 25.18
C ALA A 105 -1.16 3.88 25.11
N HIS A 106 -1.56 3.00 24.18
CA HIS A 106 -2.96 2.61 23.92
C HIS A 106 -3.16 1.09 24.14
N PRO A 107 -3.35 0.64 25.39
CA PRO A 107 -3.45 -0.80 25.71
C PRO A 107 -4.71 -1.49 25.16
N GLU A 108 -5.71 -0.71 24.73
CA GLU A 108 -6.92 -1.22 24.10
C GLU A 108 -6.71 -1.72 22.68
N MET A 109 -5.59 -1.34 22.02
CA MET A 109 -5.28 -1.71 20.64
C MET A 109 -4.37 -2.92 20.56
N LYS A 110 -4.45 -3.58 19.41
CA LYS A 110 -3.42 -4.53 18.92
C LYS A 110 -2.67 -3.94 17.74
N LEU A 111 -1.44 -4.44 17.52
CA LEU A 111 -0.55 -3.97 16.46
C LEU A 111 -0.05 -5.15 15.64
N ILE A 112 -0.22 -5.08 14.33
CA ILE A 112 0.45 -5.97 13.38
C ILE A 112 1.49 -5.13 12.64
N ILE A 113 2.75 -5.55 12.69
CA ILE A 113 3.86 -4.90 11.97
C ILE A 113 4.36 -5.84 10.89
N ALA A 114 4.38 -5.39 9.65
CA ALA A 114 5.07 -6.04 8.54
C ALA A 114 6.18 -5.11 8.04
N PRO A 115 7.39 -5.19 8.60
CA PRO A 115 8.47 -4.28 8.27
C PRO A 115 8.95 -4.50 6.84
N HIS A 116 9.49 -3.46 6.21
CA HIS A 116 10.05 -3.54 4.86
C HIS A 116 11.30 -4.45 4.83
N VAL A 117 12.08 -4.43 5.90
CA VAL A 117 13.29 -5.24 6.07
C VAL A 117 13.07 -6.21 7.24
N ILE A 118 13.17 -7.51 6.97
CA ILE A 118 13.01 -8.58 7.97
C ILE A 118 14.36 -9.16 8.43
N ALA A 119 15.41 -8.32 8.45
CA ALA A 119 16.69 -8.69 9.04
C ALA A 119 16.58 -8.83 10.57
N GLU A 120 17.26 -9.80 11.16
CA GLU A 120 17.17 -10.10 12.60
C GLU A 120 17.47 -8.88 13.46
N SER A 121 18.51 -8.11 13.13
CA SER A 121 18.86 -6.89 13.85
C SER A 121 17.72 -5.85 13.86
N HIS A 122 17.02 -5.71 12.74
CA HIS A 122 15.89 -4.78 12.64
C HIS A 122 14.67 -5.27 13.44
N LEU A 123 14.40 -6.59 13.39
CA LEU A 123 13.34 -7.18 14.20
C LEU A 123 13.60 -7.02 15.71
N GLU A 124 14.86 -7.16 16.14
CA GLU A 124 15.28 -6.92 17.52
C GLU A 124 15.12 -5.45 17.91
N GLU A 125 15.41 -4.50 17.02
CA GLU A 125 15.18 -3.07 17.25
C GLU A 125 13.69 -2.78 17.46
N ILE A 126 12.81 -3.33 16.61
CA ILE A 126 11.36 -3.20 16.76
C ILE A 126 10.90 -3.76 18.10
N ILE A 127 11.36 -4.97 18.47
CA ILE A 127 11.01 -5.61 19.75
C ILE A 127 11.49 -4.76 20.93
N GLY A 128 12.69 -4.19 20.83
CA GLY A 128 13.25 -3.32 21.88
C GLY A 128 12.47 -2.03 22.11
N LYS A 129 11.74 -1.53 21.11
CA LYS A 129 10.88 -0.34 21.23
C LYS A 129 9.50 -0.65 21.81
N LEU A 130 9.07 -1.92 21.78
CA LEU A 130 7.78 -2.38 22.27
C LEU A 130 7.86 -2.70 23.77
N ASN A 131 6.92 -2.16 24.57
CA ASN A 131 6.82 -2.43 26.01
C ASN A 131 5.67 -3.41 26.35
N ARG A 132 5.14 -4.09 25.33
CA ARG A 132 4.00 -5.00 25.41
C ARG A 132 4.37 -6.38 24.86
N THR A 133 3.48 -7.36 25.02
CA THR A 133 3.75 -8.74 24.59
C THR A 133 3.83 -8.85 23.06
N VAL A 134 4.93 -9.43 22.57
CA VAL A 134 5.25 -9.54 21.15
C VAL A 134 5.37 -11.01 20.75
N VAL A 135 4.83 -11.36 19.59
CA VAL A 135 5.04 -12.66 18.94
C VAL A 135 5.44 -12.44 17.48
N ARG A 136 6.42 -13.19 17.00
CA ARG A 136 6.75 -13.26 15.57
C ARG A 136 5.86 -14.28 14.88
N TYR A 137 5.42 -13.99 13.67
CA TYR A 137 4.49 -14.84 12.94
C TYR A 137 5.05 -16.24 12.68
N THR A 138 6.35 -16.36 12.37
CA THR A 138 7.00 -17.67 12.15
C THR A 138 7.09 -18.53 13.40
N GLN A 139 6.96 -17.93 14.60
CA GLN A 139 6.97 -18.60 15.91
C GLN A 139 5.57 -18.64 16.53
N ALA A 140 4.57 -18.19 15.77
CA ALA A 140 3.22 -18.04 16.26
C ALA A 140 2.52 -19.41 16.39
N THR A 141 1.82 -19.57 17.49
CA THR A 141 0.87 -20.67 17.75
C THR A 141 -0.46 -20.06 18.16
N GLU A 142 -1.53 -20.81 18.06
CA GLU A 142 -2.84 -20.32 18.47
C GLU A 142 -2.88 -19.87 19.96
N ALA A 143 -2.10 -20.52 20.79
CA ALA A 143 -2.03 -20.22 22.23
C ALA A 143 -1.32 -18.87 22.49
N ASN A 144 -0.16 -18.63 21.87
CA ASN A 144 0.64 -17.42 22.16
C ASN A 144 0.10 -16.17 21.44
N VAL A 145 -0.48 -16.30 20.24
CA VAL A 145 -1.03 -15.14 19.53
C VAL A 145 -2.23 -14.51 20.23
N ARG A 146 -3.06 -15.32 20.87
CA ARG A 146 -4.23 -14.82 21.62
C ARG A 146 -3.81 -13.89 22.77
N GLN A 147 -2.67 -14.15 23.38
CA GLN A 147 -2.12 -13.38 24.52
C GLN A 147 -1.23 -12.22 24.10
N ALA A 148 -0.78 -12.20 22.84
CA ALA A 148 0.09 -11.16 22.33
C ALA A 148 -0.69 -9.86 22.05
N ASP A 149 -0.01 -8.75 22.23
CA ASP A 149 -0.48 -7.41 21.89
C ASP A 149 0.06 -6.93 20.54
N CYS A 150 1.26 -7.40 20.17
CA CYS A 150 1.89 -7.11 18.89
C CYS A 150 2.26 -8.41 18.16
N LEU A 151 1.94 -8.46 16.87
CA LEU A 151 2.32 -9.53 15.95
C LEU A 151 3.26 -8.97 14.88
N ILE A 152 4.50 -9.45 14.85
CA ILE A 152 5.48 -9.07 13.81
C ILE A 152 5.43 -10.10 12.69
N ILE A 153 5.18 -9.64 11.47
CA ILE A 153 5.21 -10.47 10.27
C ILE A 153 6.66 -10.54 9.77
N ASP A 154 7.34 -11.57 10.15
CA ASP A 154 8.77 -11.83 9.86
C ASP A 154 8.97 -12.77 8.67
N CYS A 155 8.00 -12.77 7.73
CA CYS A 155 8.07 -13.54 6.49
C CYS A 155 7.44 -12.78 5.32
N PHE A 156 7.76 -13.18 4.09
CA PHE A 156 7.26 -12.56 2.87
C PHE A 156 5.89 -13.11 2.43
N GLY A 157 5.18 -12.32 1.64
CA GLY A 157 3.99 -12.75 0.89
C GLY A 157 2.67 -12.68 1.66
N LEU A 158 2.64 -12.12 2.87
CA LEU A 158 1.43 -11.99 3.68
C LEU A 158 0.87 -10.57 3.70
N LEU A 159 1.66 -9.56 3.32
CA LEU A 159 1.31 -8.15 3.49
C LEU A 159 -0.06 -7.79 2.94
N SER A 160 -0.38 -8.20 1.73
CA SER A 160 -1.68 -7.91 1.10
C SER A 160 -2.85 -8.57 1.82
N SER A 161 -2.61 -9.71 2.47
CA SER A 161 -3.65 -10.46 3.19
C SER A 161 -3.87 -9.96 4.61
N ILE A 162 -2.87 -9.35 5.26
CA ILE A 162 -3.00 -8.90 6.65
C ILE A 162 -3.81 -7.62 6.81
N TYR A 163 -3.88 -6.75 5.79
CA TYR A 163 -4.62 -5.48 5.88
C TYR A 163 -6.12 -5.68 6.18
N ARG A 164 -6.71 -6.80 5.74
CA ARG A 164 -8.12 -7.12 6.01
C ARG A 164 -8.44 -7.34 7.50
N TYR A 165 -7.42 -7.55 8.32
CA TYR A 165 -7.56 -7.78 9.77
C TYR A 165 -7.41 -6.50 10.60
N GLY A 166 -7.12 -5.35 9.99
CA GLY A 166 -7.00 -4.07 10.67
C GLY A 166 -8.14 -3.12 10.39
N GLU A 167 -8.56 -2.37 11.39
CA GLU A 167 -9.45 -1.22 11.23
C GLU A 167 -8.67 0.03 10.86
N ILE A 168 -7.37 0.08 11.21
CA ILE A 168 -6.47 1.17 10.88
C ILE A 168 -5.28 0.61 10.11
N ALA A 169 -4.94 1.24 8.99
CA ALA A 169 -3.77 0.89 8.19
C ALA A 169 -2.76 2.04 8.18
N TYR A 170 -1.51 1.73 8.48
CA TYR A 170 -0.35 2.59 8.25
C TYR A 170 0.47 1.98 7.10
N ILE A 171 0.78 2.78 6.11
CA ILE A 171 1.55 2.34 4.94
C ILE A 171 2.86 3.13 4.94
N GLY A 172 3.95 2.45 5.25
CA GLY A 172 5.29 3.01 5.24
C GLY A 172 5.95 2.95 3.87
N GLY A 173 7.18 3.42 3.79
CA GLY A 173 8.00 3.31 2.59
C GLY A 173 7.75 4.40 1.55
N GLY A 174 7.30 5.58 2.00
CA GLY A 174 7.20 6.79 1.17
C GLY A 174 8.53 7.53 1.05
#